data_ef5d48407bd247ca17686a83b359781f
#
_entry.id   ef5d48407bd247ca17686a83b359781f
#
_cell.length_a   1.000
_cell.length_b   1.000
_cell.length_c   1.000
_cell.angle_alpha   90.00
_cell.angle_beta   90.00
_cell.angle_gamma   90.00
#
_symmetry.space_group_name_H-M   'P 1'
#
loop_
_entity.id
_entity.type
_entity.pdbx_description
1 polymer ?
#
loop_
_entity_poly.entity_id
_entity_poly.type
_entity_poly.pdbx_seq_one_letter_code
_entity_poly.pdbx_strand_id
1 'polypeptide(L)'
;METLFDSISDFNQPLAVRVRPRSLDEFFGQKHLIGKGKILRRMLEQEQMSSIIFWGPPGVGKTTLANIIANQSKAKFITFSAVTSGIKDVRTVMQEADENRHFGQRTLVFIDEIHRFNKAQQDAFLPFVEKGAIVLIGATTENPSFEVNSALLSRCKVFTLNQLDVDEMVNLLKHALVDPCAFPTKTIEISDNNMRKIAIYSNGDARTALNTLELAILNSEDLDGLIKVSDDIMQELIEKKMLFYDKTGEEHYNIISALHKSMRNSDPDAAIYWMSRMLDGGEDPLYIARRLIRFASEDIGLADTRALSLAIETFQACQFLGLPECDVHLTEAVIYLSLAPKSNAVYKARLAVLKDIKESMNEPVPLHLRNASTKLMKDIGYGKGYKLAHFYDEKTTNMQTMPDNLILHSYYYPTKEGNEKRFKERLEYLKKLKKNL
;
A
#
# COMPACT_ATOMS: atom_id res chain seq x y z
N MET A 1 37.57 22.73 -18.09
CA MET A 1 38.42 23.08 -16.95
C MET A 1 37.51 23.08 -15.75
N GLU A 2 37.53 22.02 -14.97
CA GLU A 2 36.89 22.00 -13.67
C GLU A 2 37.70 22.97 -12.77
N THR A 3 37.04 23.94 -12.19
CA THR A 3 37.67 24.90 -11.31
C THR A 3 37.77 24.31 -9.90
N LEU A 4 38.77 24.78 -9.11
CA LEU A 4 38.94 24.36 -7.71
C LEU A 4 37.66 24.58 -6.85
N PHE A 5 36.78 25.46 -7.31
CA PHE A 5 35.49 25.76 -6.68
C PHE A 5 34.41 24.72 -7.01
N ASP A 6 34.47 24.04 -8.16
CA ASP A 6 33.54 22.96 -8.51
C ASP A 6 33.75 21.74 -7.60
N SER A 7 35.01 21.46 -7.26
CA SER A 7 35.36 20.37 -6.32
C SER A 7 34.93 20.65 -4.87
N ILE A 8 34.86 21.91 -4.43
CA ILE A 8 34.42 22.28 -3.08
C ILE A 8 32.89 22.24 -2.97
N SER A 9 32.16 22.50 -4.05
CA SER A 9 30.69 22.44 -4.05
C SER A 9 30.17 20.99 -3.95
N ASP A 10 30.91 20.01 -4.43
CA ASP A 10 30.52 18.60 -4.40
C ASP A 10 30.53 17.99 -3.00
N PHE A 11 31.41 18.49 -2.10
CA PHE A 11 31.47 18.02 -0.70
C PHE A 11 30.28 18.46 0.17
N ASN A 12 29.54 19.48 -0.23
CA ASN A 12 28.35 19.92 0.47
C ASN A 12 27.09 19.07 0.09
N GLN A 13 27.22 18.16 -0.85
CA GLN A 13 26.12 17.26 -1.21
C GLN A 13 26.07 16.06 -0.26
N PRO A 14 24.86 15.54 0.09
CA PRO A 14 24.72 14.35 0.91
C PRO A 14 25.47 13.14 0.33
N LEU A 15 26.02 12.28 1.21
CA LEU A 15 26.77 11.09 0.80
C LEU A 15 26.02 10.25 -0.24
N ALA A 16 24.71 10.08 -0.05
CA ALA A 16 23.84 9.34 -0.99
C ALA A 16 23.81 9.90 -2.43
N VAL A 17 24.20 11.15 -2.62
CA VAL A 17 24.34 11.77 -3.94
C VAL A 17 25.76 11.59 -4.48
N ARG A 18 26.76 11.77 -3.64
CA ARG A 18 28.20 11.69 -3.98
C ARG A 18 28.61 10.29 -4.45
N VAL A 19 28.12 9.24 -3.76
CA VAL A 19 28.43 7.81 -4.07
C VAL A 19 27.40 7.14 -4.96
N ARG A 20 26.61 7.93 -5.72
CA ARG A 20 25.60 7.36 -6.60
C ARG A 20 26.23 6.53 -7.70
N PRO A 21 25.83 5.26 -7.90
CA PRO A 21 26.32 4.41 -8.98
C PRO A 21 26.18 5.07 -10.36
N ARG A 22 27.23 4.97 -11.17
CA ARG A 22 27.29 5.52 -12.53
C ARG A 22 27.10 4.47 -13.61
N SER A 23 27.25 3.19 -13.25
CA SER A 23 27.08 2.04 -14.13
C SER A 23 26.23 0.95 -13.48
N LEU A 24 25.74 -0.01 -14.29
CA LEU A 24 25.00 -1.17 -13.77
C LEU A 24 25.88 -2.09 -12.92
N ASP A 25 27.19 -2.09 -13.13
CA ASP A 25 28.11 -2.96 -12.41
C ASP A 25 28.42 -2.43 -10.99
N GLU A 26 28.27 -1.12 -10.78
CA GLU A 26 28.35 -0.46 -9.48
C GLU A 26 27.02 -0.50 -8.71
N PHE A 27 25.92 -0.95 -9.35
CA PHE A 27 24.61 -0.90 -8.77
C PHE A 27 24.37 -2.08 -7.81
N PHE A 28 23.98 -1.79 -6.58
CA PHE A 28 23.73 -2.80 -5.54
C PHE A 28 22.27 -3.30 -5.60
N GLY A 29 22.11 -4.60 -5.38
CA GLY A 29 20.80 -5.26 -5.41
C GLY A 29 20.23 -5.45 -6.83
N GLN A 30 18.93 -5.69 -6.91
CA GLN A 30 18.14 -5.83 -8.15
C GLN A 30 18.69 -6.87 -9.15
N LYS A 31 19.39 -7.90 -8.69
CA LYS A 31 20.02 -8.94 -9.55
C LYS A 31 19.02 -9.60 -10.50
N HIS A 32 17.75 -9.67 -10.12
CA HIS A 32 16.66 -10.21 -10.94
C HIS A 32 16.36 -9.36 -12.18
N LEU A 33 16.69 -8.06 -12.18
CA LEU A 33 16.48 -7.13 -13.29
C LEU A 33 17.75 -6.84 -14.10
N ILE A 34 18.85 -6.58 -13.39
CA ILE A 34 20.10 -6.06 -13.99
C ILE A 34 21.25 -7.08 -14.03
N GLY A 35 21.06 -8.29 -13.48
CA GLY A 35 22.05 -9.38 -13.56
C GLY A 35 22.40 -9.73 -15.01
N LYS A 36 23.52 -10.42 -15.23
CA LYS A 36 23.94 -10.87 -16.57
C LYS A 36 22.82 -11.65 -17.27
N GLY A 37 22.48 -11.24 -18.50
CA GLY A 37 21.42 -11.88 -19.29
C GLY A 37 19.98 -11.53 -18.87
N LYS A 38 19.77 -10.66 -17.88
CA LYS A 38 18.44 -10.19 -17.48
C LYS A 38 17.89 -9.14 -18.44
N ILE A 39 16.56 -9.01 -18.42
CA ILE A 39 15.83 -8.25 -19.45
C ILE A 39 16.23 -6.78 -19.51
N LEU A 40 16.36 -6.10 -18.37
CA LEU A 40 16.71 -4.68 -18.35
C LEU A 40 18.14 -4.45 -18.82
N ARG A 41 19.10 -5.29 -18.39
CA ARG A 41 20.49 -5.23 -18.88
C ARG A 41 20.55 -5.44 -20.40
N ARG A 42 19.86 -6.46 -20.94
CA ARG A 42 19.83 -6.71 -22.40
C ARG A 42 19.23 -5.56 -23.19
N MET A 43 18.16 -4.93 -22.68
CA MET A 43 17.55 -3.77 -23.32
C MET A 43 18.54 -2.60 -23.45
N LEU A 44 19.38 -2.41 -22.41
CA LEU A 44 20.43 -1.39 -22.42
C LEU A 44 21.58 -1.75 -23.36
N GLU A 45 22.09 -2.97 -23.30
CA GLU A 45 23.19 -3.44 -24.16
C GLU A 45 22.82 -3.44 -25.65
N GLN A 46 21.54 -3.63 -25.98
CA GLN A 46 21.02 -3.63 -27.37
C GLN A 46 20.55 -2.25 -27.83
N GLU A 47 20.63 -1.22 -27.01
CA GLU A 47 20.10 0.13 -27.27
C GLU A 47 18.61 0.13 -27.68
N GLN A 48 17.86 -0.90 -27.29
CA GLN A 48 16.44 -1.09 -27.60
C GLN A 48 15.57 -0.74 -26.38
N MET A 49 15.57 0.53 -25.99
CA MET A 49 14.76 0.99 -24.87
C MET A 49 13.31 1.21 -25.28
N SER A 50 12.40 0.56 -24.60
CA SER A 50 10.97 0.88 -24.59
C SER A 50 10.63 1.69 -23.35
N SER A 51 9.46 2.33 -23.34
CA SER A 51 8.96 3.02 -22.13
C SER A 51 8.79 2.06 -20.97
N ILE A 52 9.17 2.49 -19.76
CA ILE A 52 9.23 1.66 -18.57
C ILE A 52 8.67 2.42 -17.35
N ILE A 53 8.18 1.66 -16.40
CA ILE A 53 7.80 2.15 -15.07
C ILE A 53 8.58 1.35 -14.03
N PHE A 54 9.36 2.04 -13.21
CA PHE A 54 9.99 1.49 -12.03
C PHE A 54 9.06 1.62 -10.84
N TRP A 55 8.65 0.48 -10.30
CA TRP A 55 7.82 0.41 -9.11
C TRP A 55 8.58 -0.26 -7.97
N GLY A 56 8.51 0.32 -6.78
CA GLY A 56 9.11 -0.25 -5.57
C GLY A 56 9.26 0.77 -4.46
N PRO A 57 9.66 0.34 -3.26
CA PRO A 57 9.81 1.17 -2.06
C PRO A 57 10.75 2.37 -2.28
N PRO A 58 10.75 3.37 -1.39
CA PRO A 58 11.74 4.44 -1.43
C PRO A 58 13.16 3.89 -1.26
N GLY A 59 14.16 4.60 -1.78
CA GLY A 59 15.57 4.30 -1.61
C GLY A 59 16.13 3.05 -2.29
N VAL A 60 15.35 2.32 -3.09
CA VAL A 60 15.79 1.09 -3.79
C VAL A 60 16.54 1.35 -5.12
N GLY A 61 16.77 2.62 -5.48
CA GLY A 61 17.57 3.01 -6.63
C GLY A 61 16.80 3.30 -7.93
N LYS A 62 15.48 3.54 -7.89
CA LYS A 62 14.66 3.88 -9.08
C LYS A 62 15.26 5.03 -9.91
N THR A 63 15.51 6.17 -9.28
CA THR A 63 16.10 7.36 -9.90
C THR A 63 17.53 7.12 -10.35
N THR A 64 18.29 6.32 -9.61
CA THR A 64 19.66 5.93 -9.97
C THR A 64 19.68 5.09 -11.24
N LEU A 65 18.81 4.09 -11.36
CA LEU A 65 18.68 3.30 -12.60
C LEU A 65 18.29 4.17 -13.79
N ALA A 66 17.37 5.11 -13.61
CA ALA A 66 16.98 6.04 -14.69
C ALA A 66 18.18 6.87 -15.16
N ASN A 67 19.02 7.36 -14.26
CA ASN A 67 20.23 8.10 -14.61
C ASN A 67 21.28 7.23 -15.33
N ILE A 68 21.49 5.99 -14.86
CA ILE A 68 22.39 5.03 -15.53
C ILE A 68 21.91 4.77 -16.97
N ILE A 69 20.62 4.54 -17.16
CA ILE A 69 20.00 4.35 -18.47
C ILE A 69 20.24 5.58 -19.36
N ALA A 70 20.02 6.76 -18.82
CA ALA A 70 20.23 8.00 -19.56
C ALA A 70 21.68 8.17 -20.02
N ASN A 71 22.63 7.95 -19.11
CA ASN A 71 24.06 8.08 -19.42
C ASN A 71 24.54 7.09 -20.49
N GLN A 72 24.00 5.86 -20.51
CA GLN A 72 24.37 4.84 -21.48
C GLN A 72 23.70 5.02 -22.85
N SER A 73 22.53 5.66 -22.91
CA SER A 73 21.69 5.70 -24.12
C SER A 73 22.07 6.80 -25.13
N LYS A 74 22.99 7.73 -24.82
CA LYS A 74 23.33 8.91 -25.63
C LYS A 74 22.12 9.78 -26.06
N ALA A 75 20.98 9.60 -25.38
CA ALA A 75 19.74 10.34 -25.63
C ALA A 75 19.71 11.67 -24.88
N LYS A 76 18.94 12.64 -25.38
CA LYS A 76 18.61 13.83 -24.57
C LYS A 76 17.80 13.40 -23.35
N PHE A 77 18.35 13.62 -22.16
CA PHE A 77 17.68 13.25 -20.91
C PHE A 77 16.98 14.46 -20.29
N ILE A 78 15.70 14.32 -20.01
CA ILE A 78 14.85 15.36 -19.43
C ILE A 78 14.16 14.79 -18.21
N THR A 79 14.26 15.49 -17.08
CA THR A 79 13.65 15.09 -15.81
C THR A 79 12.49 16.03 -15.47
N PHE A 80 11.34 15.43 -15.17
CA PHE A 80 10.22 16.14 -14.59
C PHE A 80 10.02 15.74 -13.14
N SER A 81 9.79 16.72 -12.29
CA SER A 81 9.24 16.50 -10.95
C SER A 81 7.73 16.69 -11.00
N ALA A 82 6.99 15.67 -10.61
CA ALA A 82 5.53 15.75 -10.56
C ALA A 82 5.00 16.83 -9.57
N VAL A 83 5.87 17.31 -8.67
CA VAL A 83 5.51 18.36 -7.69
C VAL A 83 5.61 19.77 -8.30
N THR A 84 6.55 20.00 -9.22
CA THR A 84 6.88 21.36 -9.71
C THR A 84 6.51 21.59 -11.17
N SER A 85 6.28 20.56 -11.98
CA SER A 85 6.08 20.67 -13.41
C SER A 85 4.60 20.82 -13.79
N GLY A 86 4.27 21.92 -14.48
CA GLY A 86 2.94 22.17 -15.01
C GLY A 86 2.66 21.44 -16.33
N ILE A 87 1.38 21.29 -16.70
CA ILE A 87 0.97 20.64 -17.96
C ILE A 87 1.51 21.40 -19.21
N LYS A 88 1.73 22.71 -19.10
CA LYS A 88 2.29 23.52 -20.19
C LYS A 88 3.75 23.17 -20.43
N ASP A 89 4.53 23.01 -19.36
CA ASP A 89 5.95 22.66 -19.44
C ASP A 89 6.13 21.29 -20.08
N VAL A 90 5.29 20.33 -19.66
CA VAL A 90 5.25 18.99 -20.25
C VAL A 90 5.01 19.08 -21.77
N ARG A 91 3.99 19.82 -22.21
CA ARG A 91 3.65 19.93 -23.64
C ARG A 91 4.76 20.57 -24.47
N THR A 92 5.39 21.63 -23.97
CA THR A 92 6.51 22.29 -24.66
C THR A 92 7.67 21.32 -24.89
N VAL A 93 8.08 20.63 -23.84
CA VAL A 93 9.17 19.66 -23.92
C VAL A 93 8.82 18.47 -24.83
N MET A 94 7.56 18.04 -24.84
CA MET A 94 7.11 16.97 -25.73
C MET A 94 7.13 17.39 -27.21
N GLN A 95 6.78 18.62 -27.52
CA GLN A 95 6.88 19.16 -28.88
C GLN A 95 8.34 19.24 -29.33
N GLU A 96 9.24 19.77 -28.52
CA GLU A 96 10.67 19.77 -28.81
C GLU A 96 11.21 18.35 -29.04
N ALA A 97 10.76 17.37 -28.27
CA ALA A 97 11.17 15.97 -28.45
C ALA A 97 10.69 15.38 -29.78
N ASP A 98 9.47 15.74 -30.23
CA ASP A 98 8.94 15.30 -31.52
C ASP A 98 9.71 15.96 -32.69
N GLU A 99 10.08 17.23 -32.56
CA GLU A 99 10.95 17.92 -33.52
C GLU A 99 12.36 17.28 -33.58
N ASN A 100 13.01 17.05 -32.45
CA ASN A 100 14.31 16.44 -32.33
C ASN A 100 14.36 15.03 -32.94
N ARG A 101 13.26 14.27 -32.86
CA ARG A 101 13.14 12.95 -33.49
C ARG A 101 13.36 13.00 -35.01
N HIS A 102 12.90 14.04 -35.69
CA HIS A 102 13.10 14.20 -37.13
C HIS A 102 14.59 14.37 -37.52
N PHE A 103 15.42 14.78 -36.55
CA PHE A 103 16.88 14.86 -36.70
C PHE A 103 17.60 13.62 -36.15
N GLY A 104 16.88 12.55 -35.84
CA GLY A 104 17.44 11.29 -35.34
C GLY A 104 17.85 11.33 -33.86
N GLN A 105 17.53 12.39 -33.11
CA GLN A 105 17.85 12.51 -31.71
C GLN A 105 16.73 11.88 -30.86
N ARG A 106 17.06 10.85 -30.07
CA ARG A 106 16.16 10.22 -29.09
C ARG A 106 16.06 11.09 -27.85
N THR A 107 14.86 11.15 -27.27
CA THR A 107 14.61 11.84 -25.99
C THR A 107 14.12 10.84 -24.96
N LEU A 108 14.82 10.79 -23.82
CA LEU A 108 14.41 10.05 -22.60
C LEU A 108 13.78 11.02 -21.63
N VAL A 109 12.58 10.72 -21.20
CA VAL A 109 11.82 11.54 -20.24
C VAL A 109 11.67 10.75 -18.95
N PHE A 110 12.29 11.24 -17.90
CA PHE A 110 12.16 10.67 -16.54
C PHE A 110 11.15 11.47 -15.73
N ILE A 111 10.20 10.75 -15.12
CA ILE A 111 9.19 11.31 -14.22
C ILE A 111 9.34 10.64 -12.88
N ASP A 112 9.85 11.38 -11.89
CA ASP A 112 9.87 10.90 -10.52
C ASP A 112 8.49 11.07 -9.88
N GLU A 113 8.05 10.06 -9.11
CA GLU A 113 6.76 9.98 -8.46
C GLU A 113 5.57 10.23 -9.43
N ILE A 114 5.55 9.48 -10.55
CA ILE A 114 4.55 9.66 -11.63
C ILE A 114 3.10 9.59 -11.14
N HIS A 115 2.83 8.92 -10.02
CA HIS A 115 1.51 8.84 -9.40
C HIS A 115 0.98 10.21 -8.93
N ARG A 116 1.85 11.21 -8.72
CA ARG A 116 1.45 12.57 -8.35
C ARG A 116 0.93 13.40 -9.53
N PHE A 117 1.16 12.95 -10.74
CA PHE A 117 0.53 13.55 -11.92
C PHE A 117 -0.94 13.12 -12.00
N ASN A 118 -1.83 14.08 -12.21
CA ASN A 118 -3.23 13.78 -12.47
C ASN A 118 -3.40 13.09 -13.84
N LYS A 119 -4.58 12.51 -14.07
CA LYS A 119 -4.87 11.75 -15.32
C LYS A 119 -4.63 12.57 -16.59
N ALA A 120 -4.99 13.86 -16.60
CA ALA A 120 -4.79 14.72 -17.77
C ALA A 120 -3.31 15.02 -18.06
N GLN A 121 -2.48 15.09 -17.02
CA GLN A 121 -1.03 15.23 -17.16
C GLN A 121 -0.41 13.94 -17.69
N GLN A 122 -0.84 12.78 -17.17
CA GLN A 122 -0.39 11.49 -17.68
C GLN A 122 -0.81 11.25 -19.13
N ASP A 123 -2.04 11.65 -19.52
CA ASP A 123 -2.53 11.55 -20.89
C ASP A 123 -1.74 12.41 -21.88
N ALA A 124 -1.15 13.52 -21.42
CA ALA A 124 -0.35 14.38 -22.28
C ALA A 124 0.90 13.69 -22.86
N PHE A 125 1.39 12.62 -22.25
CA PHE A 125 2.53 11.84 -22.75
C PHE A 125 2.14 10.81 -23.81
N LEU A 126 0.88 10.33 -23.81
CA LEU A 126 0.42 9.23 -24.67
C LEU A 126 0.75 9.42 -26.16
N PRO A 127 0.41 10.56 -26.80
CA PRO A 127 0.70 10.74 -28.24
C PRO A 127 2.18 10.64 -28.60
N PHE A 128 3.06 11.04 -27.68
CA PHE A 128 4.51 11.07 -27.91
C PHE A 128 5.16 9.72 -27.62
N VAL A 129 4.63 8.96 -26.64
CA VAL A 129 5.03 7.57 -26.39
C VAL A 129 4.61 6.68 -27.56
N GLU A 130 3.37 6.82 -28.06
CA GLU A 130 2.85 6.06 -29.20
C GLU A 130 3.62 6.27 -30.48
N LYS A 131 3.98 7.52 -30.76
CA LYS A 131 4.80 7.88 -31.94
C LYS A 131 6.27 7.49 -31.78
N GLY A 132 6.73 7.09 -30.60
CA GLY A 132 8.12 6.87 -30.28
C GLY A 132 8.97 8.15 -30.31
N ALA A 133 8.36 9.33 -30.13
CA ALA A 133 9.05 10.61 -29.99
C ALA A 133 9.83 10.70 -28.68
N ILE A 134 9.34 10.04 -27.66
CA ILE A 134 10.01 9.90 -26.36
C ILE A 134 10.04 8.43 -25.91
N VAL A 135 11.02 8.12 -25.08
CA VAL A 135 11.02 6.95 -24.22
C VAL A 135 10.73 7.42 -22.79
N LEU A 136 9.61 7.02 -22.23
CA LEU A 136 9.20 7.40 -20.89
C LEU A 136 9.80 6.45 -19.86
N ILE A 137 10.40 7.01 -18.81
CA ILE A 137 10.82 6.29 -17.61
C ILE A 137 10.06 6.88 -16.42
N GLY A 138 9.01 6.20 -15.96
CA GLY A 138 8.28 6.57 -14.76
C GLY A 138 8.86 5.90 -13.53
N ALA A 139 8.93 6.59 -12.40
CA ALA A 139 9.22 5.99 -11.09
C ALA A 139 8.06 6.23 -10.14
N THR A 140 7.72 5.24 -9.33
CA THR A 140 6.65 5.34 -8.33
C THR A 140 6.88 4.41 -7.15
N THR A 141 6.44 4.84 -5.97
CA THR A 141 6.34 4.01 -4.77
C THR A 141 4.98 3.35 -4.65
N GLU A 142 3.96 3.90 -5.31
CA GLU A 142 2.58 3.41 -5.28
C GLU A 142 2.34 2.34 -6.35
N ASN A 143 1.33 1.49 -6.12
CA ASN A 143 0.99 0.45 -7.10
C ASN A 143 0.52 1.05 -8.42
N PRO A 144 1.27 0.86 -9.52
CA PRO A 144 0.98 1.49 -10.80
C PRO A 144 -0.37 1.07 -11.40
N SER A 145 -0.92 -0.07 -11.00
CA SER A 145 -2.23 -0.53 -11.49
C SER A 145 -3.39 0.35 -10.99
N PHE A 146 -3.20 1.10 -9.90
CA PHE A 146 -4.21 2.00 -9.35
C PHE A 146 -3.95 3.45 -9.71
N GLU A 147 -2.67 3.84 -9.79
CA GLU A 147 -2.25 5.24 -9.85
C GLU A 147 -1.83 5.70 -11.24
N VAL A 148 -1.39 4.79 -12.10
CA VAL A 148 -1.00 5.11 -13.47
C VAL A 148 -2.16 4.85 -14.42
N ASN A 149 -2.42 5.79 -15.34
CA ASN A 149 -3.44 5.64 -16.36
C ASN A 149 -3.24 4.33 -17.16
N SER A 150 -4.31 3.55 -17.30
CA SER A 150 -4.28 2.25 -17.98
C SER A 150 -3.79 2.33 -19.44
N ALA A 151 -4.08 3.43 -20.14
CA ALA A 151 -3.60 3.67 -21.48
C ALA A 151 -2.07 3.86 -21.52
N LEU A 152 -1.50 4.56 -20.54
CA LEU A 152 -0.03 4.72 -20.41
C LEU A 152 0.62 3.41 -19.97
N LEU A 153 0.01 2.75 -18.97
CA LEU A 153 0.50 1.48 -18.43
C LEU A 153 0.59 0.39 -19.51
N SER A 154 -0.38 0.33 -20.43
CA SER A 154 -0.37 -0.65 -21.54
C SER A 154 0.79 -0.47 -22.53
N ARG A 155 1.45 0.69 -22.53
CA ARG A 155 2.58 1.06 -23.40
C ARG A 155 3.93 1.03 -22.70
N CYS A 156 3.92 0.76 -21.41
CA CYS A 156 5.13 0.71 -20.58
C CYS A 156 5.36 -0.69 -20.04
N LYS A 157 6.63 -1.08 -19.92
CA LYS A 157 7.00 -2.29 -19.17
C LYS A 157 7.18 -1.91 -17.69
N VAL A 158 6.49 -2.62 -16.80
CA VAL A 158 6.66 -2.41 -15.35
C VAL A 158 7.77 -3.30 -14.84
N PHE A 159 8.74 -2.71 -14.14
CA PHE A 159 9.81 -3.41 -13.43
C PHE A 159 9.66 -3.15 -11.94
N THR A 160 9.50 -4.21 -11.18
CA THR A 160 9.41 -4.15 -9.72
C THR A 160 10.80 -4.19 -9.12
N LEU A 161 11.15 -3.15 -8.35
CA LEU A 161 12.38 -3.11 -7.58
C LEU A 161 12.10 -3.57 -6.15
N ASN A 162 12.92 -4.49 -5.67
CA ASN A 162 12.81 -5.03 -4.32
C ASN A 162 13.63 -4.19 -3.33
N GLN A 163 13.28 -4.27 -2.05
CA GLN A 163 14.14 -3.76 -0.99
C GLN A 163 15.50 -4.47 -1.02
N LEU A 164 16.56 -3.75 -0.65
CA LEU A 164 17.87 -4.34 -0.46
C LEU A 164 17.84 -5.19 0.82
N ASP A 165 18.40 -6.39 0.73
CA ASP A 165 18.59 -7.20 1.92
C ASP A 165 19.75 -6.65 2.79
N VAL A 166 19.89 -7.20 4.01
CA VAL A 166 20.88 -6.72 4.98
C VAL A 166 22.32 -6.86 4.45
N ASP A 167 22.61 -7.94 3.74
CA ASP A 167 23.97 -8.18 3.24
C ASP A 167 24.27 -7.31 2.01
N GLU A 168 23.30 -7.09 1.13
CA GLU A 168 23.41 -6.13 0.03
C GLU A 168 23.63 -4.71 0.55
N MET A 169 22.92 -4.34 1.63
CA MET A 169 23.06 -3.02 2.28
C MET A 169 24.43 -2.84 2.94
N VAL A 170 24.93 -3.86 3.65
CA VAL A 170 26.29 -3.83 4.23
C VAL A 170 27.33 -3.68 3.12
N ASN A 171 27.17 -4.37 1.98
CA ASN A 171 28.09 -4.23 0.85
C ASN A 171 28.04 -2.82 0.24
N LEU A 172 26.86 -2.22 0.12
CA LEU A 172 26.70 -0.83 -0.31
C LEU A 172 27.45 0.13 0.65
N LEU A 173 27.29 -0.03 1.96
CA LEU A 173 27.97 0.81 2.96
C LEU A 173 29.49 0.64 2.90
N LYS A 174 30.00 -0.59 2.77
CA LYS A 174 31.42 -0.87 2.59
C LYS A 174 31.98 -0.21 1.32
N HIS A 175 31.24 -0.31 0.22
CA HIS A 175 31.62 0.35 -1.04
C HIS A 175 31.68 1.88 -0.87
N ALA A 176 30.68 2.46 -0.21
CA ALA A 176 30.63 3.89 0.05
C ALA A 176 31.83 4.40 0.87
N LEU A 177 32.38 3.60 1.79
CA LEU A 177 33.55 3.99 2.58
C LEU A 177 34.85 4.05 1.76
N VAL A 178 34.96 3.27 0.69
CA VAL A 178 36.15 3.22 -0.18
C VAL A 178 36.02 4.06 -1.43
N ASP A 179 34.83 4.63 -1.69
CA ASP A 179 34.60 5.50 -2.85
C ASP A 179 35.38 6.81 -2.70
N PRO A 180 36.22 7.18 -3.67
CA PRO A 180 37.02 8.42 -3.63
C PRO A 180 36.16 9.69 -3.46
N CYS A 181 34.91 9.67 -3.89
CA CYS A 181 33.99 10.81 -3.75
C CYS A 181 33.36 10.91 -2.37
N ALA A 182 33.49 9.87 -1.51
CA ALA A 182 32.87 9.87 -0.19
C ALA A 182 33.65 10.68 0.83
N PHE A 183 34.87 10.21 1.16
CA PHE A 183 35.71 10.76 2.23
C PHE A 183 37.18 10.81 1.79
N PRO A 184 37.58 11.67 0.84
CA PRO A 184 38.86 11.59 0.13
C PRO A 184 40.09 11.81 1.03
N THR A 185 39.95 12.48 2.17
CA THR A 185 41.08 12.83 3.06
C THR A 185 41.02 12.14 4.42
N LYS A 186 40.06 11.19 4.59
CA LYS A 186 39.79 10.57 5.89
C LYS A 186 39.78 9.07 5.80
N THR A 187 40.33 8.42 6.80
CA THR A 187 40.22 6.98 7.01
C THR A 187 39.12 6.70 8.02
N ILE A 188 38.11 5.90 7.62
CA ILE A 188 36.96 5.62 8.45
C ILE A 188 37.04 4.18 8.98
N GLU A 189 37.02 4.03 10.30
CA GLU A 189 36.91 2.74 10.97
C GLU A 189 35.51 2.57 11.57
N ILE A 190 34.76 1.60 11.09
CA ILE A 190 33.45 1.21 11.60
C ILE A 190 33.35 -0.31 11.64
N SER A 191 32.83 -0.86 12.75
CA SER A 191 32.68 -2.31 12.89
C SER A 191 31.63 -2.90 11.96
N ASP A 192 31.80 -4.16 11.52
CA ASP A 192 30.78 -4.88 10.75
C ASP A 192 29.44 -4.98 11.49
N ASN A 193 29.47 -5.03 12.83
CA ASN A 193 28.27 -5.01 13.65
C ASN A 193 27.51 -3.68 13.51
N ASN A 194 28.20 -2.55 13.52
CA ASN A 194 27.60 -1.25 13.36
C ASN A 194 27.06 -1.03 11.94
N MET A 195 27.75 -1.53 10.91
CA MET A 195 27.22 -1.55 9.55
C MET A 195 25.95 -2.38 9.44
N ARG A 196 25.88 -3.55 10.10
CA ARG A 196 24.66 -4.37 10.16
C ARG A 196 23.53 -3.65 10.91
N LYS A 197 23.82 -2.95 11.99
CA LYS A 197 22.82 -2.12 12.70
C LYS A 197 22.23 -1.05 11.76
N ILE A 198 23.09 -0.33 11.00
CA ILE A 198 22.62 0.64 9.98
C ILE A 198 21.77 -0.03 8.92
N ALA A 199 22.20 -1.18 8.42
CA ALA A 199 21.49 -1.93 7.37
C ALA A 199 20.09 -2.38 7.83
N ILE A 200 19.97 -2.92 9.05
CA ILE A 200 18.68 -3.33 9.64
C ILE A 200 17.80 -2.09 9.87
N TYR A 201 18.37 -1.04 10.43
CA TYR A 201 17.69 0.21 10.73
C TYR A 201 17.12 0.89 9.47
N SER A 202 17.84 0.88 8.35
CA SER A 202 17.42 1.50 7.10
C SER A 202 16.29 0.75 6.38
N ASN A 203 15.95 -0.47 6.82
CA ASN A 203 14.86 -1.29 6.29
C ASN A 203 14.84 -1.35 4.75
N GLY A 204 16.00 -1.56 4.13
CA GLY A 204 16.17 -1.68 2.68
C GLY A 204 16.21 -0.36 1.90
N ASP A 205 16.16 0.80 2.57
CA ASP A 205 16.33 2.13 1.96
C ASP A 205 17.81 2.54 1.97
N ALA A 206 18.46 2.49 0.79
CA ALA A 206 19.87 2.84 0.62
C ALA A 206 20.17 4.30 0.95
N ARG A 207 19.23 5.22 0.68
CA ARG A 207 19.40 6.66 1.00
C ARG A 207 19.45 6.86 2.51
N THR A 208 18.53 6.23 3.24
CA THR A 208 18.50 6.26 4.71
C THR A 208 19.78 5.65 5.29
N ALA A 209 20.26 4.52 4.74
CA ALA A 209 21.49 3.88 5.18
C ALA A 209 22.72 4.79 5.02
N LEU A 210 22.90 5.37 3.84
CA LEU A 210 24.02 6.27 3.53
C LEU A 210 23.97 7.54 4.35
N ASN A 211 22.80 8.15 4.54
CA ASN A 211 22.63 9.32 5.40
C ASN A 211 22.93 9.01 6.88
N THR A 212 22.54 7.82 7.36
CA THR A 212 22.84 7.38 8.74
C THR A 212 24.34 7.14 8.92
N LEU A 213 25.00 6.52 7.91
CA LEU A 213 26.45 6.36 7.91
C LEU A 213 27.17 7.74 7.94
N GLU A 214 26.75 8.68 7.10
CA GLU A 214 27.30 10.04 7.06
C GLU A 214 27.15 10.74 8.40
N LEU A 215 25.98 10.69 9.03
CA LEU A 215 25.73 11.25 10.35
C LEU A 215 26.60 10.59 11.42
N ALA A 216 26.79 9.28 11.38
CA ALA A 216 27.64 8.57 12.32
C ALA A 216 29.11 9.05 12.22
N ILE A 217 29.60 9.22 11.00
CA ILE A 217 30.97 9.71 10.74
C ILE A 217 31.10 11.17 11.18
N LEU A 218 30.15 12.05 10.87
CA LEU A 218 30.18 13.45 11.23
C LEU A 218 30.09 13.72 12.74
N ASN A 219 29.47 12.80 13.51
CA ASN A 219 29.39 12.90 14.98
C ASN A 219 30.51 12.13 15.70
N SER A 220 31.44 11.54 14.97
CA SER A 220 32.62 10.86 15.54
C SER A 220 33.81 11.78 15.62
N GLU A 221 34.71 11.54 16.58
CA GLU A 221 35.95 12.31 16.73
C GLU A 221 36.92 12.05 15.57
N ASP A 222 37.52 13.12 15.06
CA ASP A 222 38.55 13.07 14.04
C ASP A 222 39.94 13.16 14.72
N LEU A 223 40.66 12.06 14.71
CA LEU A 223 42.00 11.94 15.27
C LEU A 223 43.03 11.95 14.12
N ASP A 224 43.46 13.13 13.72
CA ASP A 224 44.44 13.34 12.64
C ASP A 224 44.09 12.62 11.32
N GLY A 225 42.82 12.68 10.91
CA GLY A 225 42.33 12.04 9.65
C GLY A 225 41.82 10.61 9.85
N LEU A 226 41.89 10.06 11.05
CA LEU A 226 41.28 8.78 11.41
C LEU A 226 40.00 9.01 12.20
N ILE A 227 38.86 8.55 11.66
CA ILE A 227 37.57 8.66 12.34
C ILE A 227 37.11 7.25 12.75
N LYS A 228 36.87 7.08 14.06
CA LYS A 228 36.37 5.84 14.65
C LYS A 228 34.91 5.98 15.06
N VAL A 229 34.00 5.24 14.41
CA VAL A 229 32.60 5.22 14.80
C VAL A 229 32.38 4.26 15.95
N SER A 230 32.08 4.81 17.13
CA SER A 230 31.85 4.03 18.36
C SER A 230 30.48 3.42 18.44
N ASP A 231 30.31 2.39 19.30
CA ASP A 231 28.98 1.79 19.55
C ASP A 231 28.03 2.78 20.24
N ASP A 232 28.52 3.69 21.05
CA ASP A 232 27.72 4.71 21.77
C ASP A 232 27.06 5.69 20.78
N ILE A 233 27.82 6.18 19.78
CA ILE A 233 27.31 7.05 18.73
C ILE A 233 26.25 6.33 17.93
N MET A 234 26.48 5.05 17.61
CA MET A 234 25.50 4.25 16.88
C MET A 234 24.22 4.03 17.67
N GLN A 235 24.32 3.78 18.97
CA GLN A 235 23.15 3.63 19.84
C GLN A 235 22.33 4.93 19.90
N GLU A 236 22.99 6.08 20.12
CA GLU A 236 22.31 7.38 20.15
C GLU A 236 21.59 7.72 18.84
N LEU A 237 22.18 7.43 17.68
CA LEU A 237 21.60 7.70 16.38
C LEU A 237 20.42 6.79 16.04
N ILE A 238 20.45 5.54 16.47
CA ILE A 238 19.39 4.55 16.19
C ILE A 238 18.22 4.74 17.16
N GLU A 239 18.45 4.99 18.44
CA GLU A 239 17.40 5.21 19.44
C GLU A 239 16.56 6.48 19.18
N LYS A 240 17.17 7.55 18.67
CA LYS A 240 16.48 8.81 18.36
C LYS A 240 15.52 8.75 17.17
N LYS A 241 15.60 7.72 16.35
CA LYS A 241 14.79 7.62 15.12
C LYS A 241 13.85 6.42 15.22
N MET A 242 12.79 6.54 16.01
CA MET A 242 11.72 5.54 15.97
C MET A 242 11.13 5.47 14.56
N LEU A 243 11.14 4.27 14.03
CA LEU A 243 10.38 3.67 12.92
C LEU A 243 9.58 4.63 12.04
N PHE A 244 10.10 4.91 10.86
CA PHE A 244 9.29 5.47 9.78
C PHE A 244 8.35 4.38 9.24
N TYR A 245 7.16 4.34 9.80
CA TYR A 245 6.03 3.63 9.23
C TYR A 245 5.35 4.56 8.21
N ASP A 246 5.27 4.13 6.95
CA ASP A 246 4.52 4.87 5.95
C ASP A 246 3.02 4.65 6.17
N LYS A 247 2.39 5.60 6.89
CA LYS A 247 0.96 5.54 7.26
C LYS A 247 0.00 5.54 6.07
N THR A 248 0.46 5.83 4.88
CA THR A 248 -0.36 6.00 3.66
C THR A 248 0.08 5.12 2.50
N GLY A 249 1.20 4.41 2.62
CA GLY A 249 1.78 3.61 1.57
C GLY A 249 1.23 2.18 1.46
N GLU A 250 1.70 1.45 0.47
CA GLU A 250 1.29 0.07 0.18
C GLU A 250 1.55 -0.88 1.36
N GLU A 251 2.63 -0.67 2.11
CA GLU A 251 2.99 -1.48 3.27
C GLU A 251 1.94 -1.42 4.38
N HIS A 252 1.34 -0.25 4.61
CA HIS A 252 0.20 -0.09 5.53
C HIS A 252 -0.96 -1.03 5.17
N TYR A 253 -1.36 -1.06 3.89
CA TYR A 253 -2.43 -1.95 3.43
C TYR A 253 -2.04 -3.43 3.47
N ASN A 254 -0.77 -3.74 3.23
CA ASN A 254 -0.27 -5.11 3.28
C ASN A 254 -0.29 -5.67 4.70
N ILE A 255 0.16 -4.90 5.70
CA ILE A 255 0.22 -5.35 7.09
C ILE A 255 -1.19 -5.51 7.66
N ILE A 256 -2.11 -4.56 7.46
CA ILE A 256 -3.50 -4.73 7.94
C ILE A 256 -4.19 -5.92 7.24
N SER A 257 -3.88 -6.16 5.97
CA SER A 257 -4.38 -7.34 5.25
C SER A 257 -3.80 -8.64 5.82
N ALA A 258 -2.52 -8.64 6.21
CA ALA A 258 -1.88 -9.78 6.87
C ALA A 258 -2.50 -10.06 8.25
N LEU A 259 -2.74 -9.04 9.06
CA LEU A 259 -3.45 -9.15 10.34
C LEU A 259 -4.82 -9.82 10.16
N HIS A 260 -5.65 -9.31 9.24
CA HIS A 260 -6.97 -9.88 8.99
C HIS A 260 -6.91 -11.32 8.48
N LYS A 261 -5.96 -11.65 7.59
CA LYS A 261 -5.77 -13.01 7.07
C LYS A 261 -5.31 -13.98 8.15
N SER A 262 -4.45 -13.53 9.06
CA SER A 262 -4.01 -14.34 10.21
C SER A 262 -5.17 -14.65 11.14
N MET A 263 -6.00 -13.65 11.50
CA MET A 263 -7.21 -13.87 12.30
C MET A 263 -8.22 -14.79 11.61
N ARG A 264 -8.41 -14.67 10.28
CA ARG A 264 -9.28 -15.59 9.49
C ARG A 264 -8.77 -17.02 9.53
N ASN A 265 -7.45 -17.18 9.52
CA ASN A 265 -6.81 -18.49 9.61
C ASN A 265 -6.75 -19.04 11.04
N SER A 266 -7.32 -18.33 12.01
CA SER A 266 -7.27 -18.68 13.44
C SER A 266 -5.85 -18.86 13.98
N ASP A 267 -4.93 -18.02 13.52
CA ASP A 267 -3.54 -17.93 13.94
C ASP A 267 -3.34 -16.68 14.81
N PRO A 268 -3.49 -16.79 16.15
CA PRO A 268 -3.35 -15.64 17.04
C PRO A 268 -1.90 -15.12 17.11
N ASP A 269 -0.89 -15.98 17.00
CA ASP A 269 0.51 -15.58 17.10
C ASP A 269 0.92 -14.70 15.93
N ALA A 270 0.59 -15.10 14.71
CA ALA A 270 0.80 -14.27 13.53
C ALA A 270 -0.02 -12.97 13.60
N ALA A 271 -1.26 -13.03 14.10
CA ALA A 271 -2.11 -11.86 14.21
C ALA A 271 -1.54 -10.84 15.23
N ILE A 272 -1.08 -11.27 16.38
CA ILE A 272 -0.40 -10.41 17.38
C ILE A 272 0.86 -9.79 16.76
N TYR A 273 1.67 -10.59 16.05
CA TYR A 273 2.88 -10.08 15.41
C TYR A 273 2.58 -8.93 14.43
N TRP A 274 1.60 -9.09 13.54
CA TRP A 274 1.25 -8.06 12.57
C TRP A 274 0.66 -6.81 13.22
N MET A 275 -0.17 -6.98 14.26
CA MET A 275 -0.72 -5.87 15.04
C MET A 275 0.40 -5.10 15.75
N SER A 276 1.29 -5.81 16.45
CA SER A 276 2.40 -5.18 17.17
C SER A 276 3.34 -4.45 16.21
N ARG A 277 3.60 -5.02 15.02
CA ARG A 277 4.38 -4.36 13.98
C ARG A 277 3.73 -3.07 13.47
N MET A 278 2.38 -2.99 13.42
CA MET A 278 1.68 -1.74 13.10
C MET A 278 1.86 -0.70 14.20
N LEU A 279 1.69 -1.08 15.47
CA LEU A 279 1.84 -0.18 16.62
C LEU A 279 3.26 0.34 16.73
N ASP A 280 4.26 -0.54 16.61
CA ASP A 280 5.68 -0.21 16.63
C ASP A 280 6.07 0.73 15.46
N GLY A 281 5.43 0.55 14.30
CA GLY A 281 5.51 1.47 13.16
C GLY A 281 4.81 2.81 13.36
N GLY A 282 4.16 3.05 14.50
CA GLY A 282 3.47 4.31 14.82
C GLY A 282 2.06 4.43 14.24
N GLU A 283 1.40 3.30 13.92
CA GLU A 283 0.00 3.32 13.50
C GLU A 283 -0.92 3.81 14.63
N ASP A 284 -1.99 4.50 14.25
CA ASP A 284 -3.04 4.90 15.17
C ASP A 284 -3.75 3.68 15.77
N PRO A 285 -3.70 3.44 17.09
CA PRO A 285 -4.39 2.31 17.73
C PRO A 285 -5.89 2.31 17.45
N LEU A 286 -6.51 3.50 17.27
CA LEU A 286 -7.91 3.62 16.91
C LEU A 286 -8.18 3.14 15.47
N TYR A 287 -7.21 3.27 14.56
CA TYR A 287 -7.33 2.69 13.22
C TYR A 287 -7.39 1.17 13.31
N ILE A 288 -6.46 0.55 14.05
CA ILE A 288 -6.45 -0.91 14.24
C ILE A 288 -7.78 -1.36 14.87
N ALA A 289 -8.22 -0.71 15.94
CA ALA A 289 -9.48 -1.03 16.61
C ALA A 289 -10.70 -0.93 15.66
N ARG A 290 -10.78 0.11 14.79
CA ARG A 290 -11.82 0.20 13.75
C ARG A 290 -11.80 -1.00 12.79
N ARG A 291 -10.63 -1.50 12.45
CA ARG A 291 -10.47 -2.69 11.59
C ARG A 291 -10.93 -3.97 12.30
N LEU A 292 -10.70 -4.08 13.61
CA LEU A 292 -11.21 -5.19 14.44
C LEU A 292 -12.73 -5.18 14.53
N ILE A 293 -13.37 -4.01 14.69
CA ILE A 293 -14.84 -3.87 14.65
C ILE A 293 -15.39 -4.39 13.31
N ARG A 294 -14.75 -4.02 12.20
CA ARG A 294 -15.16 -4.51 10.88
C ARG A 294 -15.01 -6.02 10.77
N PHE A 295 -13.89 -6.57 11.23
CA PHE A 295 -13.62 -8.01 11.23
C PHE A 295 -14.66 -8.78 12.04
N ALA A 296 -15.02 -8.30 13.24
CA ALA A 296 -16.01 -8.93 14.11
C ALA A 296 -17.38 -9.10 13.41
N SER A 297 -17.80 -8.12 12.60
CA SER A 297 -19.07 -8.20 11.87
C SER A 297 -18.99 -8.98 10.56
N GLU A 298 -17.86 -8.93 9.86
CA GLU A 298 -17.69 -9.50 8.52
C GLU A 298 -17.29 -10.98 8.54
N ASP A 299 -16.37 -11.35 9.46
CA ASP A 299 -15.73 -12.66 9.48
C ASP A 299 -16.24 -13.57 10.62
N ILE A 300 -16.78 -12.98 11.68
CA ILE A 300 -17.38 -13.72 12.82
C ILE A 300 -18.91 -13.64 12.76
N GLY A 301 -19.46 -12.44 12.58
CA GLY A 301 -20.89 -12.21 12.43
C GLY A 301 -21.70 -12.81 13.57
N LEU A 302 -22.73 -13.62 13.22
CA LEU A 302 -23.62 -14.24 14.19
C LEU A 302 -23.10 -15.56 14.78
N ALA A 303 -21.93 -16.03 14.35
CA ALA A 303 -21.31 -17.20 14.97
C ALA A 303 -20.90 -16.93 16.41
N ASP A 304 -20.45 -15.70 16.71
CA ASP A 304 -20.23 -15.22 18.08
C ASP A 304 -20.71 -13.77 18.24
N THR A 305 -21.85 -13.60 18.92
CA THR A 305 -22.48 -12.29 19.12
C THR A 305 -21.72 -11.36 20.08
N ARG A 306 -20.76 -11.87 20.85
CA ARG A 306 -19.92 -11.07 21.74
C ARG A 306 -18.76 -10.38 20.99
N ALA A 307 -18.36 -10.91 19.85
CA ALA A 307 -17.20 -10.41 19.11
C ALA A 307 -17.29 -8.92 18.79
N LEU A 308 -18.46 -8.46 18.34
CA LEU A 308 -18.68 -7.05 18.03
C LEU A 308 -18.62 -6.16 19.27
N SER A 309 -19.22 -6.59 20.39
CA SER A 309 -19.19 -5.83 21.66
C SER A 309 -17.76 -5.68 22.16
N LEU A 310 -16.99 -6.78 22.19
CA LEU A 310 -15.59 -6.75 22.60
C LEU A 310 -14.76 -5.80 21.72
N ALA A 311 -14.95 -5.83 20.40
CA ALA A 311 -14.21 -4.94 19.49
C ALA A 311 -14.57 -3.46 19.71
N ILE A 312 -15.84 -3.14 20.06
CA ILE A 312 -16.26 -1.77 20.38
C ILE A 312 -15.68 -1.36 21.74
N GLU A 313 -15.73 -2.21 22.75
CA GLU A 313 -15.15 -1.98 24.08
C GLU A 313 -13.63 -1.74 23.96
N THR A 314 -12.93 -2.51 23.12
CA THR A 314 -11.51 -2.30 22.81
C THR A 314 -11.25 -0.93 22.16
N PHE A 315 -12.10 -0.52 21.21
CA PHE A 315 -11.99 0.80 20.62
C PHE A 315 -12.12 1.91 21.67
N GLN A 316 -13.09 1.78 22.59
CA GLN A 316 -13.29 2.74 23.68
C GLN A 316 -12.09 2.75 24.64
N ALA A 317 -11.57 1.58 25.00
CA ALA A 317 -10.38 1.47 25.84
C ALA A 317 -9.19 2.18 25.20
N CYS A 318 -8.94 1.98 23.89
CA CYS A 318 -7.90 2.70 23.16
C CYS A 318 -8.12 4.21 23.16
N GLN A 319 -9.37 4.66 23.09
CA GLN A 319 -9.70 6.09 23.09
C GLN A 319 -9.48 6.74 24.47
N PHE A 320 -9.73 6.00 25.56
CA PHE A 320 -9.60 6.52 26.91
C PHE A 320 -8.15 6.48 27.45
N LEU A 321 -7.41 5.42 27.11
CA LEU A 321 -6.08 5.17 27.68
C LEU A 321 -4.96 5.72 26.76
N GLY A 322 -5.05 5.47 25.44
CA GLY A 322 -3.96 5.74 24.51
C GLY A 322 -2.80 4.73 24.67
N LEU A 323 -1.72 4.95 23.89
CA LEU A 323 -0.48 4.19 24.01
C LEU A 323 0.38 4.74 25.17
N PRO A 324 1.14 3.87 25.85
CA PRO A 324 1.30 2.44 25.57
C PRO A 324 0.23 1.53 26.14
N GLU A 325 -0.60 1.98 27.08
CA GLU A 325 -1.47 1.12 27.91
C GLU A 325 -2.55 0.37 27.11
N CYS A 326 -3.00 0.92 25.96
CA CYS A 326 -4.06 0.29 25.18
C CYS A 326 -3.62 -0.89 24.32
N ASP A 327 -2.32 -1.18 24.21
CA ASP A 327 -1.77 -2.28 23.41
C ASP A 327 -2.22 -3.65 23.90
N VAL A 328 -2.37 -3.82 25.24
CA VAL A 328 -2.86 -5.06 25.86
C VAL A 328 -4.33 -5.31 25.49
N HIS A 329 -5.16 -4.27 25.44
CA HIS A 329 -6.58 -4.39 25.03
C HIS A 329 -6.70 -4.79 23.56
N LEU A 330 -5.87 -4.24 22.70
CA LEU A 330 -5.80 -4.64 21.28
C LEU A 330 -5.35 -6.10 21.16
N THR A 331 -4.35 -6.50 21.94
CA THR A 331 -3.84 -7.89 21.96
C THR A 331 -4.92 -8.87 22.39
N GLU A 332 -5.65 -8.57 23.48
CA GLU A 332 -6.80 -9.37 23.92
C GLU A 332 -7.86 -9.54 22.83
N ALA A 333 -8.24 -8.43 22.18
CA ALA A 333 -9.23 -8.47 21.11
C ALA A 333 -8.75 -9.29 19.91
N VAL A 334 -7.49 -9.15 19.51
CA VAL A 334 -6.89 -9.91 18.39
C VAL A 334 -6.88 -11.40 18.69
N ILE A 335 -6.51 -11.81 19.91
CA ILE A 335 -6.54 -13.22 20.33
C ILE A 335 -7.97 -13.76 20.29
N TYR A 336 -8.91 -13.03 20.93
CA TYR A 336 -10.30 -13.43 20.95
C TYR A 336 -10.88 -13.60 19.55
N LEU A 337 -10.71 -12.58 18.71
CA LEU A 337 -11.20 -12.59 17.33
C LEU A 337 -10.51 -13.66 16.46
N SER A 338 -9.26 -14.01 16.75
CA SER A 338 -8.57 -15.12 16.09
C SER A 338 -9.16 -16.48 16.42
N LEU A 339 -9.60 -16.68 17.66
CA LEU A 339 -10.09 -17.97 18.17
C LEU A 339 -11.61 -18.11 18.10
N ALA A 340 -12.35 -17.04 17.93
CA ALA A 340 -13.81 -17.07 17.78
C ALA A 340 -14.24 -17.89 16.56
N PRO A 341 -15.41 -18.58 16.62
CA PRO A 341 -15.96 -19.28 15.47
C PRO A 341 -16.24 -18.30 14.33
N LYS A 342 -15.94 -18.70 13.08
CA LYS A 342 -15.99 -17.85 11.90
C LYS A 342 -17.26 -18.07 11.07
N SER A 343 -17.95 -16.99 10.71
CA SER A 343 -19.03 -17.01 9.72
C SER A 343 -19.10 -15.70 8.95
N ASN A 344 -19.02 -15.79 7.64
CA ASN A 344 -19.22 -14.64 6.75
C ASN A 344 -20.64 -14.61 6.12
N ALA A 345 -21.59 -15.33 6.71
CA ALA A 345 -22.96 -15.43 6.18
C ALA A 345 -23.65 -14.06 6.11
N VAL A 346 -23.44 -13.19 7.09
CA VAL A 346 -23.97 -11.82 7.11
C VAL A 346 -23.39 -10.99 5.95
N TYR A 347 -22.09 -11.07 5.73
CA TYR A 347 -21.42 -10.36 4.64
C TYR A 347 -21.90 -10.86 3.26
N LYS A 348 -21.98 -12.17 3.08
CA LYS A 348 -22.52 -12.78 1.83
C LYS A 348 -23.96 -12.37 1.57
N ALA A 349 -24.80 -12.34 2.61
CA ALA A 349 -26.19 -11.90 2.50
C ALA A 349 -26.26 -10.45 1.99
N ARG A 350 -25.46 -9.55 2.56
CA ARG A 350 -25.39 -8.16 2.13
C ARG A 350 -24.94 -8.04 0.65
N LEU A 351 -23.89 -8.77 0.24
CA LEU A 351 -23.41 -8.74 -1.15
C LEU A 351 -24.47 -9.23 -2.14
N ALA A 352 -25.19 -10.31 -1.79
CA ALA A 352 -26.27 -10.84 -2.64
C ALA A 352 -27.42 -9.84 -2.81
N VAL A 353 -27.84 -9.16 -1.73
CA VAL A 353 -28.84 -8.08 -1.81
C VAL A 353 -28.35 -6.93 -2.69
N LEU A 354 -27.10 -6.50 -2.52
CA LEU A 354 -26.54 -5.41 -3.33
C LEU A 354 -26.44 -5.75 -4.82
N LYS A 355 -26.22 -7.02 -5.15
CA LYS A 355 -26.25 -7.50 -6.53
C LYS A 355 -27.64 -7.36 -7.11
N ASP A 356 -28.67 -7.88 -6.44
CA ASP A 356 -30.06 -7.80 -6.90
C ASP A 356 -30.52 -6.35 -7.06
N ILE A 357 -30.17 -5.45 -6.11
CA ILE A 357 -30.53 -4.02 -6.21
C ILE A 357 -29.89 -3.36 -7.43
N LYS A 358 -28.68 -3.79 -7.86
CA LYS A 358 -28.01 -3.25 -9.04
C LYS A 358 -28.55 -3.81 -10.35
N GLU A 359 -29.01 -5.05 -10.32
CA GLU A 359 -29.47 -5.78 -11.50
C GLU A 359 -30.99 -5.63 -11.75
N SER A 360 -31.77 -5.21 -10.71
CA SER A 360 -33.20 -4.94 -10.84
C SER A 360 -33.49 -3.43 -11.00
N MET A 361 -34.64 -3.10 -11.61
CA MET A 361 -35.21 -1.76 -11.52
C MET A 361 -35.64 -1.50 -10.06
N ASN A 362 -35.92 -0.22 -9.72
CA ASN A 362 -36.47 0.13 -8.39
C ASN A 362 -37.84 -0.55 -8.20
N GLU A 363 -37.78 -1.73 -7.58
CA GLU A 363 -38.97 -2.52 -7.33
C GLU A 363 -39.91 -1.83 -6.33
N PRO A 364 -41.19 -1.69 -6.63
CA PRO A 364 -42.11 -1.01 -5.74
C PRO A 364 -42.36 -1.83 -4.47
N VAL A 365 -42.47 -1.12 -3.34
CA VAL A 365 -42.86 -1.76 -2.09
C VAL A 365 -44.30 -2.31 -2.24
N PRO A 366 -44.59 -3.59 -1.89
CA PRO A 366 -45.92 -4.15 -1.93
C PRO A 366 -46.95 -3.26 -1.22
N LEU A 367 -48.16 -3.09 -1.81
CA LEU A 367 -49.17 -2.13 -1.32
C LEU A 367 -49.56 -2.36 0.15
N HIS A 368 -49.68 -3.62 0.58
CA HIS A 368 -50.02 -3.97 1.96
C HIS A 368 -48.93 -3.63 2.99
N LEU A 369 -47.67 -3.41 2.55
CA LEU A 369 -46.59 -2.97 3.45
C LEU A 369 -46.47 -1.43 3.53
N ARG A 370 -47.19 -0.70 2.66
CA ARG A 370 -47.15 0.75 2.66
C ARG A 370 -48.06 1.36 3.72
N ASN A 371 -47.58 2.41 4.40
CA ASN A 371 -48.40 3.12 5.39
C ASN A 371 -49.46 4.02 4.71
N ALA A 372 -50.71 3.90 5.10
CA ALA A 372 -51.83 4.68 4.57
C ALA A 372 -52.13 5.89 5.48
N SER A 373 -51.36 6.98 5.35
CA SER A 373 -51.50 8.18 6.19
C SER A 373 -52.62 9.13 5.73
N THR A 374 -53.08 9.01 4.48
CA THR A 374 -54.15 9.88 3.90
C THR A 374 -55.33 9.03 3.42
N LYS A 375 -56.50 9.68 3.24
CA LYS A 375 -57.69 8.99 2.70
C LYS A 375 -57.39 8.46 1.31
N LEU A 376 -56.75 9.20 0.44
CA LEU A 376 -56.34 8.79 -0.91
C LEU A 376 -55.49 7.54 -0.88
N MET A 377 -54.49 7.46 0.01
CA MET A 377 -53.64 6.28 0.15
C MET A 377 -54.45 5.03 0.56
N LYS A 378 -55.46 5.18 1.46
CA LYS A 378 -56.34 4.11 1.83
C LYS A 378 -57.20 3.64 0.63
N ASP A 379 -57.73 4.60 -0.14
CA ASP A 379 -58.56 4.32 -1.31
C ASP A 379 -57.78 3.57 -2.43
N ILE A 380 -56.46 3.87 -2.56
CA ILE A 380 -55.54 3.17 -3.50
C ILE A 380 -55.14 1.78 -2.95
N GLY A 381 -55.45 1.44 -1.72
CA GLY A 381 -55.21 0.12 -1.12
C GLY A 381 -53.92 -0.01 -0.30
N TYR A 382 -53.30 1.10 0.10
CA TYR A 382 -52.15 1.07 1.02
C TYR A 382 -52.54 0.45 2.37
N GLY A 383 -51.73 -0.49 2.87
CA GLY A 383 -51.96 -1.22 4.13
C GLY A 383 -53.07 -2.24 4.08
N LYS A 384 -53.79 -2.39 2.97
CA LYS A 384 -54.87 -3.34 2.86
C LYS A 384 -54.33 -4.77 2.86
N GLY A 385 -54.81 -5.57 3.84
CA GLY A 385 -54.35 -6.95 4.02
C GLY A 385 -53.09 -7.11 4.86
N TYR A 386 -52.57 -6.03 5.46
CA TYR A 386 -51.45 -6.12 6.38
C TYR A 386 -51.84 -6.96 7.63
N LYS A 387 -50.97 -7.92 7.96
CA LYS A 387 -51.13 -8.79 9.12
C LYS A 387 -50.06 -8.47 10.17
N LEU A 388 -50.46 -7.86 11.30
CA LEU A 388 -49.52 -7.55 12.36
C LEU A 388 -49.11 -8.86 13.10
N ALA A 389 -47.87 -9.28 12.90
CA ALA A 389 -47.33 -10.55 13.41
C ALA A 389 -47.50 -10.73 14.92
N HIS A 390 -47.53 -9.64 15.71
CA HIS A 390 -47.72 -9.69 17.16
C HIS A 390 -49.05 -10.29 17.59
N PHE A 391 -50.08 -10.32 16.75
CA PHE A 391 -51.38 -10.90 17.03
C PHE A 391 -51.43 -12.42 16.76
N TYR A 392 -50.35 -13.00 16.26
CA TYR A 392 -50.28 -14.44 16.00
C TYR A 392 -49.37 -15.13 17.00
N ASP A 393 -49.69 -16.36 17.40
CA ASP A 393 -49.01 -17.08 18.50
C ASP A 393 -47.49 -17.18 18.23
N GLU A 394 -47.08 -17.53 17.05
CA GLU A 394 -45.67 -17.69 16.67
C GLU A 394 -44.99 -16.38 16.26
N LYS A 395 -45.68 -15.24 16.42
CA LYS A 395 -45.19 -13.90 16.02
C LYS A 395 -44.68 -13.85 14.59
N THR A 396 -45.32 -14.63 13.71
CA THR A 396 -45.02 -14.69 12.26
C THR A 396 -46.29 -14.89 11.47
N THR A 397 -46.29 -14.54 10.20
CA THR A 397 -47.38 -14.71 9.25
C THR A 397 -46.86 -15.20 7.91
N ASN A 398 -47.73 -15.72 7.05
CA ASN A 398 -47.40 -16.07 5.66
C ASN A 398 -47.48 -14.88 4.68
N MET A 399 -47.61 -13.65 5.18
CA MET A 399 -47.71 -12.47 4.36
C MET A 399 -46.44 -12.29 3.53
N GLN A 400 -46.58 -11.97 2.25
CA GLN A 400 -45.50 -11.64 1.38
C GLN A 400 -44.82 -10.31 1.84
N THR A 401 -43.50 -10.32 1.96
CA THR A 401 -42.71 -9.17 2.39
C THR A 401 -41.66 -8.73 1.36
N MET A 402 -41.49 -9.51 0.29
CA MET A 402 -40.60 -9.18 -0.83
C MET A 402 -41.41 -8.65 -2.03
N PRO A 403 -40.82 -7.85 -2.92
CA PRO A 403 -41.39 -7.53 -4.22
C PRO A 403 -41.69 -8.80 -5.02
N ASP A 404 -42.65 -8.72 -5.95
CA ASP A 404 -43.20 -9.89 -6.66
C ASP A 404 -42.13 -10.70 -7.43
N ASN A 405 -41.18 -10.01 -8.05
CA ASN A 405 -40.08 -10.64 -8.78
C ASN A 405 -38.96 -11.21 -7.91
N LEU A 406 -38.94 -10.85 -6.61
CA LEU A 406 -37.91 -11.30 -5.65
C LEU A 406 -38.45 -12.25 -4.59
N ILE A 407 -39.70 -12.71 -4.69
CA ILE A 407 -40.35 -13.59 -3.68
C ILE A 407 -39.55 -14.86 -3.42
N LEU A 408 -38.91 -15.44 -4.44
CA LEU A 408 -38.13 -16.67 -4.34
C LEU A 408 -36.70 -16.44 -3.90
N HIS A 409 -36.26 -15.19 -3.81
CA HIS A 409 -34.88 -14.87 -3.42
C HIS A 409 -34.65 -15.09 -1.93
N SER A 410 -33.50 -15.63 -1.61
CA SER A 410 -33.06 -15.86 -0.25
C SER A 410 -31.60 -15.38 -0.15
N TYR A 411 -31.30 -14.56 0.85
CA TYR A 411 -29.99 -13.93 0.99
C TYR A 411 -29.19 -14.47 2.17
N TYR A 412 -29.88 -14.75 3.27
CA TYR A 412 -29.21 -15.20 4.49
C TYR A 412 -29.22 -16.73 4.59
N TYR A 413 -28.04 -17.31 4.54
CA TYR A 413 -27.78 -18.74 4.69
C TYR A 413 -26.88 -18.97 5.91
N PRO A 414 -27.47 -19.20 7.09
CA PRO A 414 -26.72 -19.40 8.33
C PRO A 414 -25.87 -20.67 8.27
N THR A 415 -24.67 -20.57 8.85
CA THR A 415 -23.73 -21.69 9.00
C THR A 415 -24.12 -22.59 10.17
N LYS A 416 -23.26 -23.57 10.48
CA LYS A 416 -23.39 -24.41 11.70
C LYS A 416 -22.41 -23.96 12.79
N GLU A 417 -21.66 -22.89 12.55
CA GLU A 417 -20.61 -22.42 13.45
C GLU A 417 -21.18 -21.64 14.61
N GLY A 418 -20.66 -21.91 15.81
CA GLY A 418 -20.99 -21.19 17.03
C GLY A 418 -22.50 -21.01 17.29
N ASN A 419 -22.89 -19.80 17.64
CA ASN A 419 -24.29 -19.44 17.90
C ASN A 419 -25.17 -19.43 16.65
N GLU A 420 -24.59 -19.37 15.44
CA GLU A 420 -25.35 -19.32 14.21
C GLU A 420 -26.14 -20.60 13.93
N LYS A 421 -25.72 -21.72 14.50
CA LYS A 421 -26.49 -22.96 14.51
C LYS A 421 -27.92 -22.75 15.03
N ARG A 422 -28.11 -22.00 16.15
CA ARG A 422 -29.43 -21.69 16.71
C ARG A 422 -30.27 -20.82 15.76
N PHE A 423 -29.66 -19.85 15.10
CA PHE A 423 -30.35 -19.04 14.09
C PHE A 423 -30.78 -19.87 12.89
N LYS A 424 -29.96 -20.85 12.48
CA LYS A 424 -30.33 -21.80 11.41
C LYS A 424 -31.54 -22.65 11.78
N GLU A 425 -31.51 -23.27 12.92
CA GLU A 425 -32.63 -24.08 13.43
C GLU A 425 -33.92 -23.25 13.52
N ARG A 426 -33.85 -22.03 14.06
CA ARG A 426 -34.99 -21.12 14.13
C ARG A 426 -35.50 -20.71 12.74
N LEU A 427 -34.62 -20.43 11.80
CA LEU A 427 -35.00 -20.07 10.43
C LEU A 427 -35.70 -21.23 9.72
N GLU A 428 -35.20 -22.45 9.88
CA GLU A 428 -35.80 -23.65 9.29
C GLU A 428 -37.18 -23.93 9.89
N TYR A 429 -37.32 -23.77 11.21
CA TYR A 429 -38.61 -23.86 11.89
C TYR A 429 -39.64 -22.86 11.32
N LEU A 430 -39.26 -21.58 11.24
CA LEU A 430 -40.13 -20.53 10.74
C LEU A 430 -40.52 -20.74 9.25
N LYS A 431 -39.60 -21.26 8.42
CA LYS A 431 -39.89 -21.60 7.03
C LYS A 431 -40.92 -22.73 6.91
N LYS A 432 -40.82 -23.75 7.78
CA LYS A 432 -41.83 -24.85 7.83
C LYS A 432 -43.18 -24.31 8.30
N LEU A 433 -43.19 -23.50 9.32
CA LEU A 433 -44.43 -22.91 9.86
C LEU A 433 -45.14 -22.05 8.80
N LYS A 434 -44.41 -21.17 8.07
CA LYS A 434 -45.01 -20.33 7.03
C LYS A 434 -45.57 -21.10 5.83
N LYS A 435 -45.10 -22.32 5.56
CA LYS A 435 -45.67 -23.20 4.54
C LYS A 435 -46.98 -23.82 4.97
N ASN A 436 -47.21 -23.93 6.28
CA ASN A 436 -48.43 -24.54 6.84
C ASN A 436 -49.51 -23.50 7.22
N LEU A 437 -49.20 -22.22 7.14
CA LEU A 437 -50.12 -21.09 7.32
C LEU A 437 -50.67 -20.62 5.97
#